data_640184c2a1a365c8ddc0ecac840b7ef7
#
_entry.id   640184c2a1a365c8ddc0ecac840b7ef7
#
_cell.length_a   1.000
_cell.length_b   1.000
_cell.length_c   1.000
_cell.angle_alpha   90.00
_cell.angle_beta   90.00
_cell.angle_gamma   90.00
#
_symmetry.space_group_name_H-M   'P 1'
#
loop_
_entity.id
_entity.type
_entity.pdbx_description
1 polymer ?
#
loop_
_entity_poly.entity_id
_entity_poly.type
_entity_poly.pdbx_seq_one_letter_code
_entity_poly.pdbx_strand_id
1 'polypeptide(L)'
;AREQGADVVAIAMHSVQEYLDYADSWQISEAHELADTGAFDVIYGAGCHCAQPIENYNGTWIIYGLGNAVTESANTPETLVNNQGVTARIQFAGKKGVKGSWRVNRIDWVPTANVHQGNYQWCPISSDHPIGTCWDEAYDAQIRQRIWDVIYSMGADQNVVKEWNITQEQAAKQ
;
A
#
# COMPACT_ATOMS: atom_id res chain seq x y z
N ALA A 1 23.79 -2.27 2.56
CA ALA A 1 23.24 -1.02 2.00
C ALA A 1 23.72 0.20 2.80
N ARG A 2 23.49 0.26 4.14
CA ARG A 2 23.88 1.44 4.96
C ARG A 2 25.38 1.67 5.00
N GLU A 3 26.20 0.63 5.05
CA GLU A 3 27.67 0.73 4.97
C GLU A 3 28.15 1.28 3.61
N GLN A 4 27.33 1.10 2.58
CA GLN A 4 27.57 1.62 1.23
C GLN A 4 27.00 3.03 1.01
N GLY A 5 26.47 3.66 2.07
CA GLY A 5 25.98 5.03 2.04
C GLY A 5 24.47 5.20 1.80
N ALA A 6 23.67 4.15 1.91
CA ALA A 6 22.21 4.29 1.82
C ALA A 6 21.67 5.02 3.07
N ASP A 7 20.92 6.09 2.85
CA ASP A 7 20.22 6.84 3.90
C ASP A 7 18.90 6.16 4.29
N VAL A 8 18.25 5.49 3.34
CA VAL A 8 17.00 4.76 3.53
C VAL A 8 17.16 3.35 2.98
N VAL A 9 16.66 2.36 3.70
CA VAL A 9 16.67 0.96 3.28
C VAL A 9 15.25 0.40 3.33
N ALA A 10 14.75 -0.03 2.19
CA ALA A 10 13.48 -0.73 2.07
C ALA A 10 13.71 -2.16 1.61
N ILE A 11 12.86 -3.09 2.06
CA ILE A 11 12.89 -4.48 1.63
C ILE A 11 11.53 -4.90 1.07
N ALA A 12 11.55 -5.64 -0.03
CA ALA A 12 10.39 -6.35 -0.54
C ALA A 12 10.33 -7.74 0.10
N MET A 13 9.22 -8.04 0.75
CA MET A 13 8.93 -9.34 1.34
C MET A 13 7.90 -10.06 0.45
N HIS A 14 8.24 -11.22 -0.07
CA HIS A 14 7.29 -12.04 -0.83
C HIS A 14 6.69 -13.08 0.10
N SER A 15 5.56 -12.77 0.69
CA SER A 15 4.79 -13.67 1.53
C SER A 15 3.67 -14.32 0.73
N VAL A 16 3.38 -15.59 0.99
CA VAL A 16 2.68 -16.44 0.03
C VAL A 16 1.36 -17.04 0.52
N GLN A 17 0.74 -16.51 1.55
CA GLN A 17 -0.67 -16.84 1.77
C GLN A 17 -1.51 -15.98 0.83
N GLU A 18 -1.90 -16.58 -0.30
CA GLU A 18 -2.65 -15.88 -1.35
C GLU A 18 -4.10 -15.60 -0.91
N TYR A 19 -4.66 -14.53 -1.46
CA TYR A 19 -6.08 -14.20 -1.42
C TYR A 19 -6.63 -13.84 -0.04
N LEU A 20 -5.77 -13.40 0.86
CA LEU A 20 -6.15 -12.85 2.17
C LEU A 20 -6.00 -11.34 2.18
N ASP A 21 -7.02 -10.63 2.64
CA ASP A 21 -7.00 -9.17 2.85
C ASP A 21 -6.55 -8.78 4.28
N TYR A 22 -5.99 -9.71 5.01
CA TYR A 22 -5.34 -9.52 6.31
C TYR A 22 -3.97 -10.20 6.30
N ALA A 23 -3.06 -9.74 7.13
CA ALA A 23 -1.78 -10.39 7.33
C ALA A 23 -1.96 -11.62 8.25
N ASP A 24 -1.52 -12.79 7.79
CA ASP A 24 -1.55 -13.99 8.62
C ASP A 24 -0.42 -13.98 9.66
N SER A 25 -0.52 -14.87 10.65
CA SER A 25 0.42 -14.90 11.77
C SER A 25 1.87 -15.17 11.36
N TRP A 26 2.07 -15.94 10.30
CA TRP A 26 3.40 -16.23 9.79
C TRP A 26 4.00 -15.01 9.10
N GLN A 27 3.23 -14.34 8.26
CA GLN A 27 3.61 -13.10 7.59
C GLN A 27 3.94 -11.99 8.60
N ILE A 28 3.14 -11.87 9.66
CA ILE A 28 3.39 -10.92 10.75
C ILE A 28 4.72 -11.24 11.45
N SER A 29 4.93 -12.51 11.82
CA SER A 29 6.16 -12.94 12.50
C SER A 29 7.40 -12.64 11.67
N GLU A 30 7.39 -12.97 10.39
CA GLU A 30 8.50 -12.71 9.47
C GLU A 30 8.80 -11.21 9.33
N ALA A 31 7.75 -10.40 9.17
CA ALA A 31 7.89 -8.96 9.07
C ALA A 31 8.44 -8.33 10.35
N HIS A 32 7.98 -8.81 11.52
CA HIS A 32 8.49 -8.34 12.82
C HIS A 32 9.94 -8.76 13.04
N GLU A 33 10.33 -10.00 12.69
CA GLU A 33 11.73 -10.45 12.76
C GLU A 33 12.64 -9.57 11.89
N LEU A 34 12.21 -9.23 10.68
CA LEU A 34 12.93 -8.31 9.80
C LEU A 34 13.03 -6.90 10.42
N ALA A 35 11.96 -6.39 10.97
CA ALA A 35 11.92 -5.07 11.61
C ALA A 35 12.84 -5.00 12.85
N ASP A 36 12.86 -6.05 13.67
CA ASP A 36 13.68 -6.14 14.89
C ASP A 36 15.19 -6.15 14.58
N THR A 37 15.59 -6.45 13.35
CA THR A 37 16.99 -6.28 12.92
C THR A 37 17.46 -4.82 12.95
N GLY A 38 16.53 -3.85 12.90
CA GLY A 38 16.82 -2.42 12.78
C GLY A 38 17.47 -2.02 11.45
N ALA A 39 17.51 -2.93 10.49
CA ALA A 39 18.18 -2.71 9.20
C ALA A 39 17.31 -1.95 8.19
N PHE A 40 15.99 -2.00 8.36
CA PHE A 40 15.03 -1.51 7.38
C PHE A 40 14.18 -0.36 7.93
N ASP A 41 13.91 0.63 7.09
CA ASP A 41 12.99 1.73 7.39
C ASP A 41 11.56 1.39 6.95
N VAL A 42 11.45 0.56 5.90
CA VAL A 42 10.18 0.12 5.33
C VAL A 42 10.30 -1.33 4.86
N ILE A 43 9.25 -2.10 5.17
CA ILE A 43 9.02 -3.44 4.62
C ILE A 43 7.74 -3.35 3.78
N TYR A 44 7.75 -3.86 2.55
CA TYR A 44 6.54 -3.95 1.74
C TYR A 44 6.38 -5.35 1.18
N GLY A 45 5.16 -5.86 1.30
CA GLY A 45 4.81 -7.23 0.92
C GLY A 45 4.22 -7.34 -0.48
N ALA A 46 4.43 -8.51 -1.05
CA ALA A 46 3.87 -8.94 -2.33
C ALA A 46 3.50 -10.42 -2.25
N GLY A 47 2.75 -10.92 -3.25
CA GLY A 47 2.38 -12.33 -3.37
C GLY A 47 1.00 -12.70 -2.85
N CYS A 48 0.40 -11.91 -1.95
CA CYS A 48 -0.95 -12.16 -1.45
C CYS A 48 -2.06 -11.87 -2.47
N HIS A 49 -1.79 -11.14 -3.54
CA HIS A 49 -2.75 -10.70 -4.55
C HIS A 49 -3.91 -9.81 -4.03
N CYS A 50 -3.88 -9.42 -2.78
CA CYS A 50 -4.86 -8.55 -2.11
C CYS A 50 -4.18 -7.36 -1.45
N ALA A 51 -4.90 -6.26 -1.28
CA ALA A 51 -4.49 -5.22 -0.35
C ALA A 51 -4.51 -5.78 1.08
N GLN A 52 -3.48 -5.47 1.86
CA GLN A 52 -3.34 -5.88 3.25
C GLN A 52 -3.00 -4.69 4.14
N PRO A 53 -3.07 -4.82 5.48
CA PRO A 53 -2.86 -3.72 6.42
C PRO A 53 -1.52 -3.00 6.30
N ILE A 54 -1.50 -1.80 6.89
CA ILE A 54 -0.27 -1.07 7.18
C ILE A 54 -0.08 -1.04 8.70
N GLU A 55 1.13 -1.30 9.15
CA GLU A 55 1.51 -1.30 10.56
C GLU A 55 2.77 -0.47 10.79
N ASN A 56 2.89 0.15 11.97
CA ASN A 56 4.15 0.66 12.48
C ASN A 56 4.61 -0.24 13.63
N TYR A 57 5.58 -1.08 13.36
CA TYR A 57 6.16 -1.97 14.37
C TYR A 57 7.56 -1.49 14.76
N ASN A 58 7.74 -1.10 16.01
CA ASN A 58 9.03 -0.63 16.55
C ASN A 58 9.71 0.48 15.72
N GLY A 59 8.91 1.31 15.02
CA GLY A 59 9.41 2.40 14.18
C GLY A 59 9.68 2.02 12.72
N THR A 60 9.60 0.74 12.37
CA THR A 60 9.60 0.25 10.98
C THR A 60 8.19 0.21 10.44
N TRP A 61 7.97 0.80 9.28
CA TRP A 61 6.68 0.75 8.61
C TRP A 61 6.58 -0.50 7.74
N ILE A 62 5.50 -1.24 7.92
CA ILE A 62 5.22 -2.48 7.22
C ILE A 62 3.94 -2.29 6.42
N ILE A 63 4.01 -2.46 5.10
CA ILE A 63 2.87 -2.54 4.20
C ILE A 63 2.75 -4.00 3.79
N TYR A 64 1.85 -4.75 4.40
CA TYR A 64 1.81 -6.21 4.26
C TYR A 64 1.49 -6.68 2.86
N GLY A 65 0.64 -5.98 2.12
CA GLY A 65 0.32 -6.33 0.74
C GLY A 65 -0.23 -5.16 -0.06
N LEU A 66 0.26 -5.02 -1.28
CA LEU A 66 -0.19 -3.97 -2.21
C LEU A 66 -1.28 -4.44 -3.17
N GLY A 67 -1.55 -5.74 -3.22
CA GLY A 67 -2.47 -6.32 -4.20
C GLY A 67 -1.91 -6.32 -5.61
N ASN A 68 -2.78 -6.58 -6.57
CA ASN A 68 -2.42 -6.60 -7.99
C ASN A 68 -2.49 -5.20 -8.60
N ALA A 69 -1.44 -4.80 -9.32
CA ALA A 69 -1.46 -3.57 -10.10
C ALA A 69 -2.21 -3.76 -11.42
N VAL A 70 -1.85 -4.79 -12.17
CA VAL A 70 -2.54 -5.22 -13.40
C VAL A 70 -2.62 -6.74 -13.39
N THR A 71 -3.82 -7.29 -13.54
CA THR A 71 -4.03 -8.73 -13.49
C THR A 71 -5.17 -9.18 -14.40
N GLU A 72 -5.05 -10.39 -14.91
CA GLU A 72 -6.09 -11.10 -15.65
C GLU A 72 -6.86 -12.09 -14.75
N SER A 73 -6.37 -12.31 -13.52
CA SER A 73 -6.84 -13.42 -12.67
C SER A 73 -8.14 -13.17 -11.92
N ALA A 74 -8.69 -11.96 -11.95
CA ALA A 74 -9.84 -11.57 -11.14
C ALA A 74 -11.11 -11.41 -11.98
N ASN A 75 -11.65 -12.51 -12.48
CA ASN A 75 -12.76 -12.50 -13.42
C ASN A 75 -14.06 -13.08 -12.87
N THR A 76 -14.06 -13.64 -11.67
CA THR A 76 -15.24 -14.20 -11.00
C THR A 76 -15.55 -13.45 -9.72
N PRO A 77 -16.80 -13.48 -9.22
CA PRO A 77 -17.16 -12.84 -7.95
C PRO A 77 -16.27 -13.25 -6.78
N GLU A 78 -15.83 -14.50 -6.74
CA GLU A 78 -14.99 -15.04 -5.67
C GLU A 78 -13.57 -14.46 -5.69
N THR A 79 -13.10 -14.02 -6.86
CA THR A 79 -11.75 -13.48 -7.06
C THR A 79 -11.72 -11.97 -7.25
N LEU A 80 -12.86 -11.28 -7.15
CA LEU A 80 -12.93 -9.83 -7.36
C LEU A 80 -12.04 -9.03 -6.40
N VAL A 81 -11.76 -9.55 -5.20
CA VAL A 81 -10.81 -8.91 -4.28
C VAL A 81 -9.39 -8.83 -4.86
N ASN A 82 -9.02 -9.75 -5.76
CA ASN A 82 -7.73 -9.77 -6.43
C ASN A 82 -7.63 -8.76 -7.58
N ASN A 83 -8.77 -8.20 -7.98
CA ASN A 83 -8.84 -7.12 -8.95
C ASN A 83 -8.49 -5.77 -8.32
N GLN A 84 -8.29 -5.73 -7.02
CA GLN A 84 -8.12 -4.52 -6.24
C GLN A 84 -6.75 -4.52 -5.58
N GLY A 85 -6.18 -3.35 -5.48
CA GLY A 85 -4.88 -3.15 -4.87
C GLY A 85 -4.77 -1.78 -4.24
N VAL A 86 -3.56 -1.46 -3.84
CA VAL A 86 -3.18 -0.16 -3.28
C VAL A 86 -1.92 0.32 -3.97
N THR A 87 -1.90 1.58 -4.35
CA THR A 87 -0.66 2.29 -4.64
C THR A 87 -0.30 3.14 -3.44
N ALA A 88 0.91 2.96 -2.93
CA ALA A 88 1.42 3.71 -1.81
C ALA A 88 2.58 4.64 -2.22
N ARG A 89 2.58 5.86 -1.68
CA ARG A 89 3.67 6.81 -1.79
C ARG A 89 4.25 7.06 -0.41
N ILE A 90 5.52 6.73 -0.22
CA ILE A 90 6.21 6.89 1.05
C ILE A 90 7.09 8.14 0.99
N GLN A 91 6.87 9.06 1.93
CA GLN A 91 7.66 10.27 2.09
C GLN A 91 8.60 10.10 3.27
N PHE A 92 9.87 10.41 3.04
CA PHE A 92 10.88 10.42 4.08
C PHE A 92 11.28 11.85 4.42
N ALA A 93 11.45 12.14 5.71
CA ALA A 93 12.03 13.37 6.20
C ALA A 93 13.30 13.07 7.00
N GLY A 94 14.32 13.89 6.82
CA GLY A 94 15.61 13.73 7.46
C GLY A 94 16.54 14.91 7.23
N LYS A 95 17.71 14.85 7.80
CA LYS A 95 18.74 15.90 7.65
C LYS A 95 19.85 15.38 6.74
N LYS A 96 20.05 16.06 5.60
CA LYS A 96 21.10 15.71 4.64
C LYS A 96 22.47 15.66 5.33
N GLY A 97 23.21 14.56 5.11
CA GLY A 97 24.54 14.34 5.67
C GLY A 97 24.54 13.87 7.14
N VAL A 98 23.39 13.68 7.76
CA VAL A 98 23.28 13.11 9.12
C VAL A 98 22.76 11.68 9.00
N LYS A 99 23.66 10.72 9.19
CA LYS A 99 23.33 9.29 9.15
C LYS A 99 22.23 8.95 10.17
N GLY A 100 21.28 8.12 9.76
CA GLY A 100 20.19 7.63 10.61
C GLY A 100 19.17 8.70 11.01
N SER A 101 19.15 9.88 10.35
CA SER A 101 18.17 10.92 10.63
C SER A 101 16.89 10.76 9.83
N TRP A 102 16.89 9.97 8.77
CA TRP A 102 15.75 9.77 7.90
C TRP A 102 14.69 8.88 8.54
N ARG A 103 13.45 9.30 8.46
CA ARG A 103 12.28 8.58 8.96
C ARG A 103 11.14 8.71 7.98
N VAL A 104 10.27 7.73 7.95
CA VAL A 104 8.98 7.87 7.25
C VAL A 104 8.20 9.00 7.93
N ASN A 105 7.87 10.01 7.15
CA ASN A 105 7.11 11.18 7.59
C ASN A 105 5.62 11.04 7.25
N ARG A 106 5.34 10.39 6.12
CA ARG A 106 3.98 10.20 5.63
C ARG A 106 3.92 9.02 4.66
N ILE A 107 2.82 8.31 4.70
CA ILE A 107 2.45 7.29 3.71
C ILE A 107 1.10 7.71 3.13
N ASP A 108 1.09 8.07 1.86
CA ASP A 108 -0.15 8.30 1.13
C ASP A 108 -0.52 7.03 0.38
N TRP A 109 -1.80 6.66 0.42
CA TRP A 109 -2.28 5.49 -0.29
C TRP A 109 -3.56 5.80 -1.07
N VAL A 110 -3.75 5.11 -2.18
CA VAL A 110 -4.96 5.17 -2.98
C VAL A 110 -5.38 3.75 -3.35
N PRO A 111 -6.67 3.40 -3.18
CA PRO A 111 -7.20 2.14 -3.67
C PRO A 111 -7.14 2.12 -5.19
N THR A 112 -6.89 0.95 -5.75
CA THR A 112 -6.85 0.76 -7.18
C THR A 112 -7.70 -0.42 -7.61
N ALA A 113 -8.29 -0.33 -8.78
CA ALA A 113 -8.95 -1.43 -9.45
C ALA A 113 -8.25 -1.73 -10.77
N ASN A 114 -8.32 -2.97 -11.17
CA ASN A 114 -7.86 -3.42 -12.47
C ASN A 114 -9.09 -3.58 -13.39
N VAL A 115 -9.30 -2.62 -14.27
CA VAL A 115 -10.49 -2.53 -15.12
C VAL A 115 -10.24 -3.17 -16.47
N HIS A 116 -11.22 -3.96 -16.93
CA HIS A 116 -11.15 -4.66 -18.20
C HIS A 116 -12.07 -3.98 -19.23
N GLN A 117 -11.59 -2.93 -19.85
CA GLN A 117 -12.29 -2.26 -20.97
C GLN A 117 -11.45 -2.38 -22.23
N GLY A 118 -11.48 -3.57 -22.83
CA GLY A 118 -10.65 -3.90 -24.01
C GLY A 118 -9.22 -4.33 -23.67
N ASN A 119 -8.55 -3.64 -22.77
CA ASN A 119 -7.27 -4.01 -22.17
C ASN A 119 -7.36 -3.90 -20.65
N TYR A 120 -6.49 -4.62 -19.95
CA TYR A 120 -6.36 -4.47 -18.50
C TYR A 120 -5.73 -3.11 -18.16
N GLN A 121 -6.40 -2.34 -17.32
CA GLN A 121 -5.97 -1.00 -16.96
C GLN A 121 -5.98 -0.80 -15.46
N TRP A 122 -4.90 -0.25 -14.94
CA TRP A 122 -4.83 0.26 -13.60
C TRP A 122 -5.71 1.51 -13.46
N CYS A 123 -6.62 1.52 -12.51
CA CYS A 123 -7.55 2.60 -12.27
C CYS A 123 -7.54 2.99 -10.78
N PRO A 124 -7.12 4.21 -10.42
CA PRO A 124 -7.15 4.66 -9.03
C PRO A 124 -8.57 5.06 -8.63
N ILE A 125 -9.02 4.57 -7.48
CA ILE A 125 -10.31 4.91 -6.88
C ILE A 125 -10.05 5.95 -5.80
N SER A 126 -9.99 7.21 -6.18
CA SER A 126 -9.80 8.32 -5.23
C SER A 126 -11.14 8.98 -4.91
N SER A 127 -11.29 9.47 -3.68
CA SER A 127 -12.51 10.18 -3.25
C SER A 127 -12.81 11.43 -4.06
N ASP A 128 -11.83 11.97 -4.74
CA ASP A 128 -11.91 13.18 -5.57
C ASP A 128 -11.56 12.92 -7.04
N HIS A 129 -11.57 11.66 -7.48
CA HIS A 129 -11.17 11.30 -8.84
C HIS A 129 -12.17 11.86 -9.86
N PRO A 130 -11.78 12.78 -10.75
CA PRO A 130 -12.70 13.49 -11.62
C PRO A 130 -13.01 12.73 -12.92
N ILE A 131 -12.40 11.59 -13.16
CA ILE A 131 -12.44 10.87 -14.44
C ILE A 131 -13.58 9.86 -14.46
N GLY A 132 -14.58 10.06 -13.61
CA GLY A 132 -15.63 9.07 -13.45
C GLY A 132 -15.14 7.85 -12.67
N THR A 133 -15.88 6.81 -12.78
CA THR A 133 -15.73 5.59 -12.01
C THR A 133 -14.83 4.59 -12.72
N CYS A 134 -14.13 3.77 -11.96
CA CYS A 134 -13.41 2.62 -12.49
C CYS A 134 -14.39 1.55 -13.00
N TRP A 135 -15.39 1.23 -12.19
CA TRP A 135 -16.49 0.33 -12.51
C TRP A 135 -17.83 1.06 -12.56
N ASP A 136 -18.38 1.39 -11.41
CA ASP A 136 -19.51 2.26 -11.17
C ASP A 136 -19.38 2.91 -9.79
N GLU A 137 -20.12 3.99 -9.55
CA GLU A 137 -20.00 4.78 -8.31
C GLU A 137 -20.22 3.95 -7.04
N ALA A 138 -21.20 3.05 -7.05
CA ALA A 138 -21.55 2.26 -5.88
C ALA A 138 -20.47 1.21 -5.59
N TYR A 139 -19.98 0.55 -6.63
CA TYR A 139 -18.95 -0.47 -6.48
C TYR A 139 -17.58 0.14 -6.13
N ASP A 140 -17.21 1.24 -6.76
CA ASP A 140 -15.99 1.97 -6.41
C ASP A 140 -16.02 2.46 -4.95
N ALA A 141 -17.16 2.93 -4.46
CA ALA A 141 -17.34 3.29 -3.05
C ALA A 141 -17.16 2.09 -2.11
N GLN A 142 -17.66 0.91 -2.49
CA GLN A 142 -17.47 -0.32 -1.72
C GLN A 142 -16.00 -0.75 -1.68
N ILE A 143 -15.31 -0.70 -2.83
CA ILE A 143 -13.87 -1.00 -2.91
C ILE A 143 -13.09 -0.06 -2.00
N ARG A 144 -13.35 1.25 -2.10
CA ARG A 144 -12.68 2.26 -1.29
C ARG A 144 -12.88 2.03 0.20
N GLN A 145 -14.13 1.77 0.64
CA GLN A 145 -14.42 1.51 2.04
C GLN A 145 -13.75 0.23 2.53
N ARG A 146 -13.82 -0.86 1.76
CA ARG A 146 -13.17 -2.12 2.14
C ARG A 146 -11.66 -1.95 2.28
N ILE A 147 -11.01 -1.28 1.34
CA ILE A 147 -9.56 -1.05 1.43
C ILE A 147 -9.21 -0.11 2.59
N TRP A 148 -10.04 0.89 2.87
CA TRP A 148 -9.88 1.73 4.07
C TRP A 148 -9.88 0.88 5.33
N ASP A 149 -10.88 0.00 5.49
CA ASP A 149 -10.99 -0.87 6.66
C ASP A 149 -9.77 -1.79 6.80
N VAL A 150 -9.30 -2.34 5.68
CA VAL A 150 -8.11 -3.20 5.63
C VAL A 150 -6.85 -2.42 6.04
N ILE A 151 -6.59 -1.27 5.43
CA ILE A 151 -5.36 -0.48 5.68
C ILE A 151 -5.21 -0.13 7.15
N TYR A 152 -6.30 0.20 7.84
CA TYR A 152 -6.26 0.61 9.24
C TYR A 152 -6.55 -0.51 10.24
N SER A 153 -6.76 -1.74 9.81
CA SER A 153 -7.13 -2.86 10.70
C SER A 153 -6.06 -3.22 11.73
N MET A 154 -4.80 -2.87 11.50
CA MET A 154 -3.70 -3.02 12.45
C MET A 154 -3.31 -1.71 13.16
N GLY A 155 -4.19 -0.72 13.18
CA GLY A 155 -4.03 0.49 13.99
C GLY A 155 -3.05 1.52 13.43
N ALA A 156 -2.82 1.55 12.13
CA ALA A 156 -1.98 2.57 11.50
C ALA A 156 -2.45 3.99 11.86
N ASP A 157 -1.50 4.85 12.26
CA ASP A 157 -1.79 6.24 12.64
C ASP A 157 -2.27 7.05 11.42
N GLN A 158 -3.52 7.48 11.46
CA GLN A 158 -4.14 8.28 10.39
C GLN A 158 -3.54 9.69 10.24
N ASN A 159 -2.69 10.14 11.15
CA ASN A 159 -1.90 11.37 10.95
C ASN A 159 -0.71 11.14 10.02
N VAL A 160 -0.21 9.91 9.92
CA VAL A 160 0.92 9.53 9.08
C VAL A 160 0.46 8.80 7.82
N VAL A 161 -0.44 7.83 7.96
CA VAL A 161 -1.01 7.05 6.85
C VAL A 161 -2.31 7.72 6.40
N LYS A 162 -2.34 8.20 5.17
CA LYS A 162 -3.46 9.01 4.65
C LYS A 162 -3.90 8.54 3.28
N GLU A 163 -5.18 8.63 3.01
CA GLU A 163 -5.67 8.49 1.66
C GLU A 163 -5.09 9.59 0.76
N TRP A 164 -4.64 9.20 -0.42
CA TRP A 164 -4.04 10.10 -1.38
C TRP A 164 -5.11 10.76 -2.25
N ASN A 165 -5.23 12.06 -2.07
CA ASN A 165 -6.09 12.90 -2.91
C ASN A 165 -5.33 13.31 -4.17
N ILE A 166 -5.45 12.51 -5.22
CA ILE A 166 -4.67 12.65 -6.45
C ILE A 166 -5.02 13.95 -7.18
N THR A 167 -6.30 14.30 -7.24
CA THR A 167 -6.79 15.45 -8.01
C THR A 167 -6.39 16.78 -7.38
N GLN A 168 -6.51 16.90 -6.06
CA GLN A 168 -6.08 18.12 -5.37
C GLN A 168 -4.59 18.37 -5.54
N GLU A 169 -3.79 17.31 -5.55
CA GLU A 169 -2.35 17.44 -5.77
C GLU A 169 -2.02 17.84 -7.22
N GLN A 170 -2.78 17.35 -8.19
CA GLN A 170 -2.61 17.76 -9.59
C GLN A 170 -3.01 19.23 -9.80
N ALA A 171 -4.11 19.66 -9.19
CA ALA A 171 -4.55 21.06 -9.27
C ALA A 171 -3.55 22.04 -8.62
N ALA A 172 -2.90 21.63 -7.54
CA ALA A 172 -1.89 22.45 -6.86
C ALA A 172 -0.58 22.63 -7.63
N LYS A 173 -0.35 21.84 -8.70
CA LYS A 173 0.84 21.90 -9.56
C LYS A 173 0.63 22.69 -10.86
N GLN A 174 -0.60 23.15 -11.14
CA GLN A 174 -0.96 23.99 -12.27
C GLN A 174 -0.98 25.47 -11.85
#